data_32df6ef0b1671fa00ace864692ea4919
#
_entry.id   32df6ef0b1671fa00ace864692ea4919
#
_cell.length_a   1.000
_cell.length_b   1.000
_cell.length_c   1.000
_cell.angle_alpha   90.00
_cell.angle_beta   90.00
_cell.angle_gamma   90.00
#
_symmetry.space_group_name_H-M   'P 1'
#
loop_
_entity.id
_entity.type
_entity.pdbx_description
1 polymer ?
#
loop_
_entity_poly.entity_id
_entity_poly.type
_entity_poly.pdbx_seq_one_letter_code
_entity_poly.pdbx_strand_id
1 'polypeptide(L)'
;DNTDVWLAKSLDGGQSWSAPIKVNDDNTCRHQFFTWMAIDQNNGHLYFVFYDRRNHSNNATDVYMALSMDGGQTFINRKISEAPFLPNEDIFFGDYTNLSVHDGVIRPIWTRLHNGELSIWTHIALLEDFVNSTGTQELNQSNEVGLENYPNPSTDIEYVSFKLHESANVNLYLQDLNGRTVARIIRDEKRGYGKYIESINLSNLHLADGNYFIRLEVDGKVKVNRMMKI
;
A
#
# COMPACT_ATOMS: atom_id res chain seq x y z
N ASP A 1 12.95 20.27 20.46
CA ASP A 1 12.60 20.66 19.07
C ASP A 1 12.34 19.42 18.27
N ASN A 2 11.20 19.34 17.61
CA ASN A 2 10.89 18.32 16.62
C ASN A 2 10.38 18.98 15.33
N THR A 3 10.49 18.30 14.22
CA THR A 3 9.88 18.72 12.97
C THR A 3 8.59 17.95 12.76
N ASP A 4 7.52 18.65 12.35
CA ASP A 4 6.23 18.10 11.98
C ASP A 4 5.92 18.49 10.53
N VAL A 5 4.98 17.77 9.91
CA VAL A 5 4.44 18.10 8.59
C VAL A 5 3.21 18.99 8.76
N TRP A 6 3.21 20.14 8.08
CA TRP A 6 2.16 21.14 8.19
C TRP A 6 1.57 21.47 6.81
N LEU A 7 0.26 21.69 6.75
CA LEU A 7 -0.45 22.17 5.58
C LEU A 7 -1.01 23.58 5.82
N ALA A 8 -0.73 24.51 4.93
CA ALA A 8 -1.45 25.79 4.79
C ALA A 8 -2.10 25.88 3.42
N LYS A 9 -3.26 26.54 3.32
CA LYS A 9 -4.05 26.66 2.09
C LYS A 9 -4.29 28.12 1.75
N SER A 10 -4.28 28.41 0.46
CA SER A 10 -4.76 29.68 -0.10
C SER A 10 -6.00 29.43 -0.95
N LEU A 11 -7.00 30.32 -0.86
CA LEU A 11 -8.21 30.31 -1.66
C LEU A 11 -8.29 31.49 -2.64
N ASP A 12 -7.25 32.33 -2.67
CA ASP A 12 -7.21 33.59 -3.42
C ASP A 12 -5.96 33.72 -4.32
N GLY A 13 -5.45 32.59 -4.78
CA GLY A 13 -4.27 32.56 -5.65
C GLY A 13 -2.95 32.88 -4.96
N GLY A 14 -2.83 32.61 -3.65
CA GLY A 14 -1.61 32.79 -2.89
C GLY A 14 -1.47 34.17 -2.23
N GLN A 15 -2.52 35.01 -2.26
CA GLN A 15 -2.49 36.34 -1.65
C GLN A 15 -2.62 36.26 -0.12
N SER A 16 -3.38 35.29 0.38
CA SER A 16 -3.46 34.98 1.80
C SER A 16 -3.40 33.47 2.04
N TRP A 17 -3.02 33.06 3.24
CA TRP A 17 -2.86 31.67 3.66
C TRP A 17 -3.59 31.39 4.96
N SER A 18 -4.14 30.21 5.08
CA SER A 18 -4.76 29.75 6.33
C SER A 18 -3.70 29.58 7.41
N ALA A 19 -4.15 29.53 8.68
CA ALA A 19 -3.32 28.96 9.73
C ALA A 19 -2.89 27.54 9.35
N PRO A 20 -1.62 27.15 9.64
CA PRO A 20 -1.15 25.81 9.35
C PRO A 20 -1.87 24.76 10.19
N ILE A 21 -2.19 23.62 9.57
CA ILE A 21 -2.79 22.45 10.21
C ILE A 21 -1.77 21.32 10.20
N LYS A 22 -1.59 20.66 11.36
CA LYS A 22 -0.65 19.54 11.48
C LYS A 22 -1.20 18.31 10.72
N VAL A 23 -0.37 17.72 9.87
CA VAL A 23 -0.70 16.57 9.02
C VAL A 23 -0.45 15.24 9.73
N ASN A 24 0.71 15.12 10.41
CA ASN A 24 1.00 13.94 11.23
C ASN A 24 0.16 13.97 12.52
N ASP A 25 -0.39 12.82 12.88
CA ASP A 25 -1.35 12.67 13.99
C ASP A 25 -0.71 12.25 15.32
N ASP A 26 0.61 12.08 15.36
CA ASP A 26 1.32 11.74 16.59
C ASP A 26 1.48 12.93 17.54
N ASN A 27 1.65 12.61 18.82
CA ASN A 27 1.94 13.58 19.89
C ASN A 27 3.34 13.36 20.49
N THR A 28 4.24 12.78 19.70
CA THR A 28 5.62 12.52 20.14
C THR A 28 6.49 13.75 19.89
N CYS A 29 7.67 13.80 20.53
CA CYS A 29 8.70 14.78 20.20
C CYS A 29 9.69 14.18 19.17
N ARG A 30 9.20 13.43 18.21
CA ARG A 30 10.02 12.76 17.20
C ARG A 30 9.80 13.41 15.84
N HIS A 31 10.81 13.35 14.98
CA HIS A 31 10.83 14.08 13.73
C HIS A 31 10.02 13.41 12.63
N GLN A 32 9.25 14.23 11.88
CA GLN A 32 8.69 13.93 10.57
C GLN A 32 9.31 14.86 9.53
N PHE A 33 9.76 14.33 8.40
CA PHE A 33 10.55 15.10 7.44
C PHE A 33 10.48 14.55 6.01
N PHE A 34 10.98 15.30 5.04
CA PHE A 34 11.01 15.01 3.61
C PHE A 34 9.62 14.65 3.06
N THR A 35 8.66 15.51 3.36
CA THR A 35 7.29 15.30 2.89
C THR A 35 7.13 15.63 1.41
N TRP A 36 6.25 14.87 0.75
CA TRP A 36 5.70 15.19 -0.56
C TRP A 36 4.19 15.09 -0.52
N MET A 37 3.51 15.95 -1.31
CA MET A 37 2.06 15.99 -1.40
C MET A 37 1.62 15.82 -2.84
N ALA A 38 0.53 15.09 -3.04
CA ALA A 38 -0.22 15.05 -4.30
C ALA A 38 -1.73 15.14 -4.05
N ILE A 39 -2.44 15.62 -5.06
CA ILE A 39 -3.90 15.73 -5.07
C ILE A 39 -4.44 14.80 -6.14
N ASP A 40 -5.37 13.93 -5.78
CA ASP A 40 -6.13 13.17 -6.75
C ASP A 40 -7.11 14.10 -7.48
N GLN A 41 -6.88 14.30 -8.76
CA GLN A 41 -7.65 15.23 -9.58
C GLN A 41 -9.11 14.79 -9.80
N ASN A 42 -9.44 13.53 -9.53
CA ASN A 42 -10.79 13.01 -9.70
C ASN A 42 -11.71 13.32 -8.52
N ASN A 43 -11.16 13.40 -7.32
CA ASN A 43 -11.96 13.56 -6.09
C ASN A 43 -11.48 14.67 -5.15
N GLY A 44 -10.31 15.28 -5.44
CA GLY A 44 -9.74 16.36 -4.63
C GLY A 44 -9.10 15.89 -3.32
N HIS A 45 -8.93 14.58 -3.09
CA HIS A 45 -8.28 14.05 -1.89
C HIS A 45 -6.79 14.41 -1.88
N LEU A 46 -6.29 14.75 -0.70
CA LEU A 46 -4.90 15.12 -0.47
C LEU A 46 -4.15 13.92 0.10
N TYR A 47 -3.02 13.60 -0.49
CA TYR A 47 -2.14 12.53 -0.02
C TYR A 47 -0.77 13.08 0.28
N PHE A 48 -0.17 12.62 1.37
CA PHE A 48 1.18 12.98 1.79
C PHE A 48 1.98 11.71 2.01
N VAL A 49 3.26 11.75 1.69
CA VAL A 49 4.25 10.75 2.12
C VAL A 49 5.36 11.47 2.87
N PHE A 50 5.89 10.88 3.95
CA PHE A 50 6.96 11.45 4.75
C PHE A 50 7.68 10.39 5.55
N TYR A 51 8.92 10.68 5.92
CA TYR A 51 9.65 9.89 6.91
C TYR A 51 9.19 10.25 8.32
N ASP A 52 9.16 9.23 9.20
CA ASP A 52 8.60 9.36 10.54
C ASP A 52 9.36 8.52 11.55
N ARG A 53 9.70 9.14 12.68
CA ARG A 53 10.42 8.51 13.79
C ARG A 53 9.58 8.28 15.03
N ARG A 54 8.25 8.46 14.96
CA ARG A 54 7.34 8.40 16.11
C ARG A 54 7.42 7.10 16.91
N ASN A 55 7.73 5.99 16.28
CA ASN A 55 7.76 4.65 16.90
C ASN A 55 9.11 4.27 17.53
N HIS A 56 10.12 5.14 17.45
CA HIS A 56 11.49 4.79 17.79
C HIS A 56 12.12 5.78 18.77
N SER A 57 12.88 5.25 19.73
CA SER A 57 13.67 6.08 20.65
C SER A 57 15.01 6.56 20.07
N ASN A 58 15.47 5.92 19.00
CA ASN A 58 16.69 6.26 18.24
C ASN A 58 16.32 6.94 16.89
N ASN A 59 17.26 6.99 15.95
CA ASN A 59 17.06 7.54 14.60
C ASN A 59 16.47 6.55 13.60
N ALA A 60 16.00 5.39 14.04
CA ALA A 60 15.26 4.49 13.16
C ALA A 60 14.03 5.20 12.57
N THR A 61 13.82 5.02 11.30
CA THR A 61 12.90 5.83 10.49
C THR A 61 11.95 4.91 9.72
N ASP A 62 10.67 5.12 9.92
CA ASP A 62 9.58 4.53 9.14
C ASP A 62 9.17 5.47 8.01
N VAL A 63 8.33 4.99 7.09
CA VAL A 63 7.65 5.79 6.09
C VAL A 63 6.16 5.74 6.36
N TYR A 64 5.56 6.93 6.42
CA TYR A 64 4.14 7.12 6.63
C TYR A 64 3.49 7.81 5.44
N MET A 65 2.21 7.56 5.30
CA MET A 65 1.34 8.35 4.44
C MET A 65 0.21 8.95 5.26
N ALA A 66 -0.26 10.14 4.84
CA ALA A 66 -1.47 10.74 5.36
C ALA A 66 -2.45 11.03 4.23
N LEU A 67 -3.73 10.81 4.49
CA LEU A 67 -4.86 11.09 3.62
C LEU A 67 -5.79 12.12 4.25
N SER A 68 -6.20 13.12 3.47
CA SER A 68 -7.33 13.99 3.80
C SER A 68 -8.37 13.93 2.69
N MET A 69 -9.63 13.68 3.07
CA MET A 69 -10.78 13.65 2.17
C MET A 69 -11.66 14.91 2.27
N ASP A 70 -11.32 15.82 3.15
CA ASP A 70 -12.10 17.03 3.51
C ASP A 70 -11.36 18.34 3.22
N GLY A 71 -10.43 18.29 2.28
CA GLY A 71 -9.64 19.45 1.87
C GLY A 71 -8.62 19.89 2.92
N GLY A 72 -8.05 18.98 3.70
CA GLY A 72 -6.99 19.21 4.67
C GLY A 72 -7.49 19.73 6.02
N GLN A 73 -8.71 19.37 6.43
CA GLN A 73 -9.22 19.67 7.77
C GLN A 73 -8.85 18.54 8.74
N THR A 74 -8.95 17.28 8.29
CA THR A 74 -8.56 16.10 9.05
C THR A 74 -7.67 15.18 8.25
N PHE A 75 -6.85 14.36 8.94
CA PHE A 75 -5.89 13.46 8.31
C PHE A 75 -5.96 12.07 8.93
N ILE A 76 -5.92 11.05 8.08
CA ILE A 76 -5.75 9.65 8.47
C ILE A 76 -4.32 9.26 8.15
N ASN A 77 -3.54 8.87 9.16
CA ASN A 77 -2.15 8.49 8.99
C ASN A 77 -1.98 6.95 8.98
N ARG A 78 -1.12 6.43 8.10
CA ARG A 78 -0.77 5.01 8.00
C ARG A 78 0.72 4.82 7.78
N LYS A 79 1.29 3.88 8.50
CA LYS A 79 2.64 3.39 8.21
C LYS A 79 2.58 2.52 6.96
N ILE A 80 3.47 2.80 5.98
CA ILE A 80 3.57 2.05 4.73
C ILE A 80 4.88 1.26 4.61
N SER A 81 5.89 1.57 5.41
CA SER A 81 7.12 0.78 5.45
C SER A 81 6.92 -0.52 6.22
N GLU A 82 7.37 -1.65 5.67
CA GLU A 82 7.33 -2.95 6.36
C GLU A 82 8.21 -2.97 7.60
N ALA A 83 9.38 -2.36 7.51
CA ALA A 83 10.33 -2.22 8.60
C ALA A 83 11.02 -0.86 8.54
N PRO A 84 11.47 -0.33 9.69
CA PRO A 84 12.24 0.89 9.73
C PRO A 84 13.63 0.67 9.12
N PHE A 85 14.28 1.75 8.70
CA PHE A 85 15.70 1.78 8.43
C PHE A 85 16.40 2.73 9.41
N LEU A 86 17.67 2.45 9.68
CA LEU A 86 18.51 3.35 10.48
C LEU A 86 19.42 4.13 9.53
N PRO A 87 19.25 5.44 9.38
CA PRO A 87 20.16 6.26 8.59
C PRO A 87 21.58 6.18 9.14
N ASN A 88 22.55 6.20 8.23
CA ASN A 88 23.96 6.25 8.53
C ASN A 88 24.46 7.65 8.14
N GLU A 89 25.20 8.33 9.03
CA GLU A 89 25.70 9.69 8.83
C GLU A 89 26.72 9.79 7.66
N ASP A 90 27.39 8.69 7.35
CA ASP A 90 28.35 8.62 6.25
C ASP A 90 27.68 8.36 4.88
N ILE A 91 26.37 8.09 4.85
CA ILE A 91 25.63 7.73 3.64
C ILE A 91 24.49 8.71 3.43
N PHE A 92 24.61 9.54 2.41
CA PHE A 92 23.56 10.44 1.99
C PHE A 92 22.40 9.66 1.37
N PHE A 93 21.24 9.61 2.02
CA PHE A 93 20.08 8.84 1.57
C PHE A 93 19.01 9.66 0.81
N GLY A 94 19.38 10.88 0.38
CA GLY A 94 18.54 11.77 -0.41
C GLY A 94 17.83 12.82 0.42
N ASP A 95 17.17 13.77 -0.28
CA ASP A 95 16.44 14.91 0.30
C ASP A 95 14.93 14.82 0.06
N TYR A 96 14.47 13.83 -0.70
CA TYR A 96 13.11 13.78 -1.22
C TYR A 96 12.49 12.40 -1.08
N THR A 97 11.19 12.42 -0.78
CA THR A 97 10.24 11.39 -1.17
C THR A 97 9.43 11.90 -2.35
N ASN A 98 8.60 11.09 -2.95
CA ASN A 98 7.62 11.51 -3.95
C ASN A 98 6.40 10.60 -3.89
N LEU A 99 5.28 11.05 -4.43
CA LEU A 99 4.14 10.21 -4.67
C LEU A 99 3.34 10.70 -5.89
N SER A 100 2.73 9.78 -6.59
CA SER A 100 1.70 10.06 -7.58
C SER A 100 0.38 9.43 -7.13
N VAL A 101 -0.72 10.05 -7.52
CA VAL A 101 -2.07 9.54 -7.25
C VAL A 101 -2.97 9.78 -8.45
N HIS A 102 -3.79 8.81 -8.76
CA HIS A 102 -4.82 8.91 -9.77
C HIS A 102 -5.92 7.88 -9.51
N ASP A 103 -7.16 8.34 -9.48
CA ASP A 103 -8.35 7.50 -9.29
C ASP A 103 -8.25 6.56 -8.08
N GLY A 104 -7.78 7.10 -6.94
CA GLY A 104 -7.63 6.37 -5.70
C GLY A 104 -6.47 5.36 -5.65
N VAL A 105 -5.65 5.27 -6.72
CA VAL A 105 -4.42 4.47 -6.74
C VAL A 105 -3.24 5.36 -6.38
N ILE A 106 -2.57 5.05 -5.29
CA ILE A 106 -1.50 5.86 -4.71
C ILE A 106 -0.16 5.11 -4.86
N ARG A 107 0.86 5.81 -5.37
CA ARG A 107 2.20 5.26 -5.61
C ARG A 107 3.26 6.16 -4.98
N PRO A 108 3.56 5.97 -3.69
CA PRO A 108 4.69 6.62 -3.05
C PRO A 108 6.01 5.99 -3.50
N ILE A 109 7.07 6.79 -3.48
CA ILE A 109 8.44 6.36 -3.73
C ILE A 109 9.37 7.03 -2.72
N TRP A 110 10.30 6.27 -2.17
CA TRP A 110 11.24 6.77 -1.16
C TRP A 110 12.56 6.02 -1.22
N THR A 111 13.61 6.64 -0.67
CA THR A 111 14.91 6.00 -0.48
C THR A 111 14.94 5.30 0.87
N ARG A 112 15.57 4.15 0.94
CA ARG A 112 15.79 3.39 2.16
C ARG A 112 17.20 2.83 2.18
N LEU A 113 17.83 2.87 3.37
CA LEU A 113 19.04 2.12 3.62
C LEU A 113 18.66 0.68 4.04
N HIS A 114 19.08 -0.31 3.26
CA HIS A 114 18.82 -1.72 3.53
C HIS A 114 20.13 -2.50 3.49
N ASN A 115 20.49 -3.17 4.58
CA ASN A 115 21.76 -3.90 4.74
C ASN A 115 23.01 -3.06 4.40
N GLY A 116 22.99 -1.77 4.71
CA GLY A 116 24.10 -0.85 4.43
C GLY A 116 24.13 -0.30 3.00
N GLU A 117 23.20 -0.66 2.14
CA GLU A 117 23.08 -0.20 0.77
C GLU A 117 21.83 0.66 0.56
N LEU A 118 21.96 1.70 -0.27
CA LEU A 118 20.82 2.52 -0.67
C LEU A 118 19.98 1.80 -1.70
N SER A 119 18.68 1.88 -1.53
CA SER A 119 17.70 1.31 -2.46
C SER A 119 16.47 2.22 -2.57
N ILE A 120 15.83 2.17 -3.73
CA ILE A 120 14.56 2.88 -3.97
C ILE A 120 13.42 1.90 -3.72
N TRP A 121 12.48 2.33 -2.92
CA TRP A 121 11.31 1.55 -2.54
C TRP A 121 10.03 2.24 -3.00
N THR A 122 9.03 1.45 -3.28
CA THR A 122 7.68 1.91 -3.64
C THR A 122 6.65 1.00 -3.00
N HIS A 123 5.44 1.51 -2.90
CA HIS A 123 4.27 0.78 -2.46
C HIS A 123 3.09 1.10 -3.38
N ILE A 124 2.14 0.19 -3.51
CA ILE A 124 0.86 0.48 -4.14
C ILE A 124 -0.17 0.49 -3.03
N ALA A 125 -0.68 1.67 -2.71
CA ALA A 125 -1.76 1.83 -1.76
C ALA A 125 -3.05 2.19 -2.50
N LEU A 126 -4.17 1.76 -1.95
CA LEU A 126 -5.51 2.10 -2.43
C LEU A 126 -6.20 2.98 -1.39
N LEU A 127 -7.16 3.80 -1.84
CA LEU A 127 -7.97 4.62 -0.93
C LEU A 127 -8.60 3.77 0.19
N GLU A 128 -9.05 2.57 -0.12
CA GLU A 128 -9.66 1.64 0.82
C GLU A 128 -8.72 1.21 1.96
N ASP A 129 -7.41 1.17 1.74
CA ASP A 129 -6.42 0.86 2.79
C ASP A 129 -6.40 1.91 3.91
N PHE A 130 -6.87 3.12 3.62
CA PHE A 130 -6.99 4.20 4.60
C PHE A 130 -8.34 4.21 5.31
N VAL A 131 -9.44 4.00 4.60
CA VAL A 131 -10.80 4.21 5.13
C VAL A 131 -11.39 2.99 5.83
N ASN A 132 -10.99 1.78 5.46
CA ASN A 132 -11.50 0.54 6.05
C ASN A 132 -10.85 0.16 7.39
N SER A 133 -9.92 0.97 7.90
CA SER A 133 -9.25 0.74 9.18
C SER A 133 -9.93 1.43 10.37
N THR A 134 -11.25 1.58 10.37
CA THR A 134 -12.00 2.08 11.52
C THR A 134 -12.27 0.96 12.52
N GLY A 135 -11.28 0.66 13.34
CA GLY A 135 -11.43 -0.26 14.46
C GLY A 135 -10.10 -0.55 15.11
N THR A 136 -9.87 0.03 16.30
CA THR A 136 -8.91 -0.36 17.34
C THR A 136 -7.55 -0.87 16.83
N GLN A 137 -6.50 -0.07 17.06
CA GLN A 137 -5.14 -0.59 17.10
C GLN A 137 -5.01 -1.58 18.28
N GLU A 138 -5.54 -2.77 18.10
CA GLU A 138 -4.94 -3.93 18.71
C GLU A 138 -3.89 -4.45 17.73
N LEU A 139 -2.72 -4.78 18.26
CA LEU A 139 -1.66 -5.57 17.65
C LEU A 139 -2.20 -6.95 17.25
N ASN A 140 -3.13 -6.97 16.33
CA ASN A 140 -3.41 -8.11 15.53
C ASN A 140 -2.54 -7.94 14.28
N GLN A 141 -1.37 -8.60 14.28
CA GLN A 141 -0.89 -9.19 13.05
C GLN A 141 -2.14 -9.82 12.43
N SER A 142 -2.73 -9.12 11.47
CA SER A 142 -3.93 -9.60 10.83
C SER A 142 -3.55 -10.95 10.20
N ASN A 143 -4.15 -12.03 10.64
CA ASN A 143 -4.13 -13.33 9.98
C ASN A 143 -4.85 -13.24 8.63
N GLU A 144 -4.87 -12.07 8.02
CA GLU A 144 -5.43 -11.85 6.71
C GLU A 144 -4.45 -12.35 5.65
N VAL A 145 -4.93 -13.28 4.89
CA VAL A 145 -4.22 -13.83 3.73
C VAL A 145 -4.01 -12.69 2.73
N GLY A 146 -2.78 -12.21 2.58
CA GLY A 146 -2.42 -11.27 1.52
C GLY A 146 -2.60 -11.96 0.17
N LEU A 147 -3.21 -11.32 -0.81
CA LEU A 147 -3.33 -11.80 -2.18
C LEU A 147 -2.74 -10.75 -3.13
N GLU A 148 -1.75 -11.15 -3.92
CA GLU A 148 -1.12 -10.31 -4.93
C GLU A 148 -1.06 -11.05 -6.25
N ASN A 149 -1.07 -10.33 -7.36
CA ASN A 149 -0.91 -10.93 -8.69
C ASN A 149 -0.09 -10.03 -9.61
N TYR A 150 0.75 -10.65 -10.43
CA TYR A 150 1.65 -9.95 -11.35
C TYR A 150 2.14 -10.87 -12.49
N PRO A 151 2.52 -10.25 -13.66
CA PRO A 151 2.32 -8.85 -14.03
C PRO A 151 0.84 -8.55 -14.25
N ASN A 152 0.43 -7.30 -14.06
CA ASN A 152 -0.94 -6.89 -14.38
C ASN A 152 -0.90 -5.52 -15.08
N PRO A 153 -1.17 -5.42 -16.37
CA PRO A 153 -1.70 -6.45 -17.30
C PRO A 153 -0.76 -7.61 -17.58
N SER A 154 -1.34 -8.77 -17.95
CA SER A 154 -0.63 -10.01 -18.26
C SER A 154 -0.97 -10.50 -19.68
N THR A 155 0.03 -11.03 -20.38
CA THR A 155 -0.12 -11.64 -21.71
C THR A 155 -0.23 -13.17 -21.62
N ASP A 156 0.81 -13.83 -21.06
CA ASP A 156 0.98 -15.27 -21.13
C ASP A 156 0.92 -15.98 -19.78
N ILE A 157 1.63 -15.45 -18.79
CA ILE A 157 1.74 -16.06 -17.47
C ILE A 157 1.41 -15.01 -16.40
N GLU A 158 0.48 -15.35 -15.54
CA GLU A 158 0.12 -14.61 -14.35
C GLU A 158 0.66 -15.34 -13.12
N TYR A 159 1.35 -14.62 -12.25
CA TYR A 159 1.76 -15.15 -10.96
C TYR A 159 0.83 -14.64 -9.87
N VAL A 160 0.38 -15.53 -9.01
CA VAL A 160 -0.47 -15.24 -7.87
C VAL A 160 0.27 -15.59 -6.60
N SER A 161 0.53 -14.59 -5.76
CA SER A 161 1.24 -14.73 -4.49
C SER A 161 0.27 -14.57 -3.32
N PHE A 162 0.36 -15.47 -2.33
CA PHE A 162 -0.38 -15.35 -1.09
C PHE A 162 0.41 -15.93 0.10
N LYS A 163 0.06 -15.48 1.31
CA LYS A 163 0.73 -15.93 2.54
C LYS A 163 -0.29 -16.52 3.51
N LEU A 164 0.00 -17.71 4.01
CA LEU A 164 -0.75 -18.37 5.07
C LEU A 164 -0.03 -18.17 6.41
N HIS A 165 -0.78 -17.81 7.44
CA HIS A 165 -0.29 -17.63 8.81
C HIS A 165 -0.45 -18.87 9.67
N GLU A 166 -1.18 -19.86 9.18
CA GLU A 166 -1.38 -21.18 9.79
C GLU A 166 -1.75 -22.20 8.72
N SER A 167 -1.90 -23.45 9.11
CA SER A 167 -2.34 -24.49 8.17
C SER A 167 -3.82 -24.33 7.84
N ALA A 168 -4.16 -24.19 6.55
CA ALA A 168 -5.50 -23.91 6.05
C ALA A 168 -5.83 -24.69 4.78
N ASN A 169 -7.12 -24.86 4.49
CA ASN A 169 -7.59 -25.36 3.20
C ASN A 169 -7.67 -24.20 2.21
N VAL A 170 -7.07 -24.38 1.04
CA VAL A 170 -6.93 -23.33 0.02
C VAL A 170 -7.62 -23.73 -1.26
N ASN A 171 -8.39 -22.81 -1.82
CA ASN A 171 -8.89 -22.84 -3.18
C ASN A 171 -8.45 -21.56 -3.92
N LEU A 172 -8.04 -21.69 -5.17
CA LEU A 172 -7.69 -20.57 -6.04
C LEU A 172 -8.37 -20.71 -7.38
N TYR A 173 -9.10 -19.68 -7.77
CA TYR A 173 -9.91 -19.63 -8.97
C TYR A 173 -9.56 -18.42 -9.83
N LEU A 174 -9.68 -18.61 -11.16
CA LEU A 174 -9.82 -17.50 -12.09
C LEU A 174 -11.29 -17.43 -12.54
N GLN A 175 -11.88 -16.23 -12.47
CA GLN A 175 -13.29 -15.97 -12.78
C GLN A 175 -13.44 -14.88 -13.84
N ASP A 176 -14.47 -14.95 -14.65
CA ASP A 176 -14.88 -13.87 -15.56
C ASP A 176 -15.65 -12.77 -14.81
N LEU A 177 -16.01 -11.69 -15.52
CA LEU A 177 -16.74 -10.56 -14.94
C LEU A 177 -18.13 -10.92 -14.38
N ASN A 178 -18.69 -12.06 -14.77
CA ASN A 178 -19.96 -12.57 -14.27
C ASN A 178 -19.79 -13.48 -13.05
N GLY A 179 -18.55 -13.65 -12.56
CA GLY A 179 -18.24 -14.55 -11.45
C GLY A 179 -18.17 -16.04 -11.84
N ARG A 180 -18.27 -16.36 -13.15
CA ARG A 180 -18.15 -17.74 -13.60
C ARG A 180 -16.69 -18.17 -13.55
N THR A 181 -16.43 -19.32 -12.93
CA THR A 181 -15.08 -19.90 -12.87
C THR A 181 -14.62 -20.36 -14.26
N VAL A 182 -13.56 -19.75 -14.78
CA VAL A 182 -12.93 -20.11 -16.05
C VAL A 182 -11.75 -21.05 -15.85
N ALA A 183 -11.09 -21.02 -14.69
CA ALA A 183 -10.07 -21.99 -14.30
C ALA A 183 -10.05 -22.20 -12.78
N ARG A 184 -9.69 -23.42 -12.36
CA ARG A 184 -9.38 -23.75 -10.97
C ARG A 184 -7.92 -24.12 -10.87
N ILE A 185 -7.16 -23.30 -10.17
CA ILE A 185 -5.71 -23.43 -10.02
C ILE A 185 -5.37 -24.32 -8.81
N ILE A 186 -6.02 -24.05 -7.68
CA ILE A 186 -5.92 -24.88 -6.46
C ILE A 186 -7.31 -25.39 -6.11
N ARG A 187 -7.39 -26.66 -5.69
CA ARG A 187 -8.66 -27.33 -5.35
C ARG A 187 -8.55 -27.98 -3.98
N ASP A 188 -9.17 -27.35 -2.98
CA ASP A 188 -9.31 -27.87 -1.61
C ASP A 188 -8.02 -28.51 -1.09
N GLU A 189 -6.92 -27.81 -1.24
CA GLU A 189 -5.59 -28.27 -0.88
C GLU A 189 -5.22 -27.74 0.51
N LYS A 190 -4.86 -28.64 1.42
CA LYS A 190 -4.37 -28.26 2.72
C LYS A 190 -2.91 -27.83 2.63
N ARG A 191 -2.63 -26.57 2.97
CA ARG A 191 -1.29 -25.98 2.96
C ARG A 191 -0.90 -25.48 4.34
N GLY A 192 0.38 -25.58 4.67
CA GLY A 192 0.94 -25.13 5.94
C GLY A 192 1.22 -23.63 5.99
N TYR A 193 1.78 -23.15 7.09
CA TYR A 193 2.32 -21.79 7.20
C TYR A 193 3.36 -21.55 6.10
N GLY A 194 3.27 -20.40 5.42
CA GLY A 194 4.26 -20.01 4.42
C GLY A 194 3.74 -19.03 3.37
N LYS A 195 4.67 -18.56 2.53
CA LYS A 195 4.36 -17.80 1.30
C LYS A 195 4.32 -18.76 0.11
N TYR A 196 3.29 -18.62 -0.72
CA TYR A 196 3.06 -19.44 -1.90
C TYR A 196 3.00 -18.54 -3.14
N ILE A 197 3.49 -19.06 -4.26
CA ILE A 197 3.40 -18.41 -5.57
C ILE A 197 2.92 -19.46 -6.55
N GLU A 198 1.77 -19.22 -7.16
CA GLU A 198 1.19 -20.04 -8.21
C GLU A 198 1.35 -19.36 -9.57
N SER A 199 1.61 -20.12 -10.61
CA SER A 199 1.65 -19.60 -11.96
C SER A 199 0.40 -20.06 -12.73
N ILE A 200 -0.24 -19.12 -13.43
CA ILE A 200 -1.40 -19.39 -14.29
C ILE A 200 -0.95 -19.17 -15.74
N ASN A 201 -0.90 -20.22 -16.53
CA ASN A 201 -0.64 -20.09 -17.96
C ASN A 201 -1.93 -19.68 -18.68
N LEU A 202 -2.04 -18.41 -19.03
CA LEU A 202 -3.23 -17.82 -19.66
C LEU A 202 -3.41 -18.27 -21.10
N SER A 203 -2.30 -18.54 -21.81
CA SER A 203 -2.34 -19.01 -23.21
C SER A 203 -3.07 -20.36 -23.34
N ASN A 204 -2.94 -21.22 -22.33
CA ASN A 204 -3.61 -22.51 -22.31
C ASN A 204 -5.12 -22.43 -21.99
N LEU A 205 -5.59 -21.30 -21.48
CA LEU A 205 -6.98 -21.12 -21.07
C LEU A 205 -7.85 -20.54 -22.18
N HIS A 206 -7.25 -20.13 -23.31
CA HIS A 206 -7.96 -19.56 -24.49
C HIS A 206 -8.89 -18.40 -24.09
N LEU A 207 -8.43 -17.55 -23.16
CA LEU A 207 -9.19 -16.42 -22.66
C LEU A 207 -9.16 -15.26 -23.65
N ALA A 208 -10.26 -14.56 -23.81
CA ALA A 208 -10.30 -13.29 -24.53
C ALA A 208 -9.55 -12.19 -23.73
N ASP A 209 -9.07 -11.17 -24.41
CA ASP A 209 -8.52 -9.99 -23.74
C ASP A 209 -9.62 -9.30 -22.94
N GLY A 210 -9.25 -8.84 -21.74
CA GLY A 210 -10.20 -8.22 -20.83
C GLY A 210 -9.90 -8.44 -19.36
N ASN A 211 -10.88 -8.07 -18.53
CA ASN A 211 -10.75 -8.19 -17.07
C ASN A 211 -11.25 -9.54 -16.57
N TYR A 212 -10.53 -10.06 -15.59
CA TYR A 212 -10.83 -11.29 -14.86
C TYR A 212 -10.63 -11.05 -13.37
N PHE A 213 -11.14 -11.95 -12.54
CA PHE A 213 -10.93 -11.94 -11.11
C PHE A 213 -10.18 -13.19 -10.66
N ILE A 214 -9.12 -12.96 -9.87
CA ILE A 214 -8.42 -14.01 -9.13
C ILE A 214 -9.08 -14.08 -7.76
N ARG A 215 -9.73 -15.22 -7.46
CA ARG A 215 -10.44 -15.46 -6.21
C ARG A 215 -9.70 -16.50 -5.39
N LEU A 216 -9.14 -16.10 -4.28
CA LEU A 216 -8.53 -16.96 -3.27
C LEU A 216 -9.52 -17.20 -2.13
N GLU A 217 -9.68 -18.46 -1.75
CA GLU A 217 -10.49 -18.88 -0.61
C GLU A 217 -9.63 -19.68 0.36
N VAL A 218 -9.59 -19.26 1.62
CA VAL A 218 -8.82 -19.87 2.70
C VAL A 218 -9.74 -20.09 3.88
N ASP A 219 -10.02 -21.36 4.20
CA ASP A 219 -10.95 -21.77 5.26
C ASP A 219 -12.30 -20.99 5.21
N GLY A 220 -12.83 -20.81 4.00
CA GLY A 220 -14.09 -20.10 3.75
C GLY A 220 -13.98 -18.57 3.71
N LYS A 221 -12.84 -17.96 4.06
CA LYS A 221 -12.58 -16.52 3.86
C LYS A 221 -12.15 -16.29 2.42
N VAL A 222 -12.70 -15.25 1.79
CA VAL A 222 -12.47 -14.94 0.37
C VAL A 222 -11.74 -13.63 0.21
N LYS A 223 -10.69 -13.65 -0.65
CA LYS A 223 -10.02 -12.47 -1.18
C LYS A 223 -10.13 -12.49 -2.71
N VAL A 224 -10.27 -11.32 -3.31
CA VAL A 224 -10.41 -11.17 -4.77
C VAL A 224 -9.52 -10.06 -5.26
N ASN A 225 -8.74 -10.33 -6.31
CA ASN A 225 -7.97 -9.34 -7.05
C ASN A 225 -8.39 -9.31 -8.51
N ARG A 226 -8.29 -8.14 -9.14
CA ARG A 226 -8.49 -7.98 -10.57
C ARG A 226 -7.22 -8.33 -11.34
N MET A 227 -7.38 -9.04 -12.43
CA MET A 227 -6.35 -9.30 -13.44
C MET A 227 -6.84 -8.77 -14.80
N MET A 228 -5.96 -8.13 -15.56
CA MET A 228 -6.21 -7.69 -16.93
C MET A 228 -5.36 -8.54 -17.88
N LYS A 229 -6.02 -9.27 -18.79
CA LYS A 229 -5.36 -9.97 -19.90
C LYS A 229 -5.33 -9.07 -21.14
N ILE A 230 -4.17 -9.00 -21.80
CA ILE A 230 -3.94 -8.28 -23.07
C ILE A 230 -3.25 -9.17 -24.09
#